data_61e8c4014c51d0d4fcfaaaa89becde41
#
_entry.id   61e8c4014c51d0d4fcfaaaa89becde41
#
_cell.length_a   1.000
_cell.length_b   1.000
_cell.length_c   1.000
_cell.angle_alpha   90.00
_cell.angle_beta   90.00
_cell.angle_gamma   90.00
#
_symmetry.space_group_name_H-M   'P 1'
#
loop_
_entity.id
_entity.type
_entity.pdbx_description
1 polymer ?
#
loop_
_entity_poly.entity_id
_entity_poly.type
_entity_poly.pdbx_seq_one_letter_code
_entity_poly.pdbx_strand_id
1 'polypeptide(L)'
;MIHLKPTPNNPIDADHLQQLRNAAGNGPVLIVTHDTPDPDALASGKALSTLLETAWKIPCALRYTGMVARAENRAMLEKLTPEWRPIENLNNLEGFSALALVDTQPGAGNNALPAYIDPQIVIDHHLPVQPRVERALYADVRPEAGATVSLVYQYLEYAAILPEPILATAMFYGLQADTRGLARGASPIDEVVYLNLLSLIDRQQLIDVELAGLSRDYFRAFQLGLQAAWVYQHSVFSYLGIITQPDLPAEW
;
A
#
# COMPACT_ATOMS: atom_id res chain seq x y z
N MET A 1 10.75 -22.09 -17.12
CA MET A 1 9.58 -22.23 -16.22
C MET A 1 9.98 -21.61 -14.90
N ILE A 2 9.29 -20.54 -14.48
CA ILE A 2 9.58 -19.87 -13.20
C ILE A 2 9.05 -20.77 -12.09
N HIS A 3 9.93 -21.21 -11.18
CA HIS A 3 9.53 -22.00 -10.02
C HIS A 3 9.33 -21.06 -8.82
N LEU A 4 8.06 -20.68 -8.59
CA LEU A 4 7.69 -19.96 -7.37
C LEU A 4 7.63 -20.94 -6.19
N LYS A 5 8.07 -20.49 -5.02
CA LYS A 5 7.95 -21.28 -3.80
C LYS A 5 6.59 -21.00 -3.15
N PRO A 6 5.87 -22.03 -2.69
CA PRO A 6 4.63 -21.80 -1.95
C PRO A 6 4.92 -21.04 -0.66
N THR A 7 4.06 -20.09 -0.35
CA THR A 7 4.15 -19.33 0.90
C THR A 7 3.97 -20.25 2.09
N PRO A 8 4.90 -20.27 3.07
CA PRO A 8 4.79 -21.14 4.22
C PRO A 8 3.52 -20.86 5.02
N ASN A 9 2.80 -21.93 5.37
CA ASN A 9 1.59 -21.83 6.18
C ASN A 9 0.60 -20.77 5.64
N ASN A 10 0.45 -20.69 4.31
CA ASN A 10 -0.56 -19.79 3.74
C ASN A 10 -1.93 -20.13 4.36
N PRO A 11 -2.52 -19.24 5.17
CA PRO A 11 -3.80 -19.49 5.82
C PRO A 11 -4.97 -19.35 4.86
N ILE A 12 -4.74 -18.80 3.66
CA ILE A 12 -5.80 -18.55 2.70
C ILE A 12 -6.26 -19.87 2.08
N ASP A 13 -7.54 -20.11 2.19
CA ASP A 13 -8.23 -21.30 1.68
C ASP A 13 -9.51 -20.90 0.90
N ALA A 14 -10.28 -21.89 0.49
CA ALA A 14 -11.52 -21.66 -0.24
C ALA A 14 -12.54 -20.83 0.54
N ASP A 15 -12.60 -21.02 1.86
CA ASP A 15 -13.54 -20.30 2.72
C ASP A 15 -13.15 -18.82 2.84
N HIS A 16 -11.88 -18.51 2.98
CA HIS A 16 -11.37 -17.13 2.97
C HIS A 16 -11.72 -16.42 1.64
N LEU A 17 -11.44 -17.06 0.51
CA LEU A 17 -11.81 -16.48 -0.80
C LEU A 17 -13.32 -16.33 -0.96
N GLN A 18 -14.11 -17.28 -0.48
CA GLN A 18 -15.58 -17.20 -0.57
C GLN A 18 -16.13 -16.08 0.31
N GLN A 19 -15.59 -15.90 1.51
CA GLN A 19 -15.97 -14.81 2.41
C GLN A 19 -15.60 -13.46 1.81
N LEU A 20 -14.38 -13.31 1.29
CA LEU A 20 -13.94 -12.09 0.59
C LEU A 20 -14.84 -11.79 -0.62
N ARG A 21 -15.17 -12.81 -1.43
CA ARG A 21 -16.09 -12.68 -2.57
C ARG A 21 -17.47 -12.20 -2.12
N ASN A 22 -18.00 -12.75 -1.04
CA ASN A 22 -19.31 -12.36 -0.50
C ASN A 22 -19.28 -10.90 0.02
N ALA A 23 -18.22 -10.50 0.70
CA ALA A 23 -18.03 -9.16 1.20
C ALA A 23 -17.90 -8.12 0.07
N ALA A 24 -17.30 -8.48 -1.06
CA ALA A 24 -17.16 -7.63 -2.24
C ALA A 24 -18.52 -7.35 -2.94
N GLY A 25 -19.51 -8.22 -2.77
CA GLY A 25 -20.81 -8.07 -3.43
C GLY A 25 -20.77 -8.29 -4.94
N ASN A 26 -21.73 -7.73 -5.67
CA ASN A 26 -21.90 -7.96 -7.12
C ASN A 26 -21.66 -6.71 -7.98
N GLY A 27 -21.39 -5.57 -7.39
CA GLY A 27 -21.11 -4.32 -8.09
C GLY A 27 -19.66 -3.88 -7.93
N PRO A 28 -19.34 -2.64 -8.34
CA PRO A 28 -18.00 -2.09 -8.18
C PRO A 28 -17.58 -2.03 -6.71
N VAL A 29 -16.28 -2.30 -6.46
CA VAL A 29 -15.65 -2.17 -5.14
C VAL A 29 -14.80 -0.90 -5.14
N LEU A 30 -15.01 -0.06 -4.13
CA LEU A 30 -14.11 1.06 -3.83
C LEU A 30 -12.98 0.57 -2.92
N ILE A 31 -11.75 0.61 -3.39
CA ILE A 31 -10.57 0.28 -2.60
C ILE A 31 -9.89 1.57 -2.18
N VAL A 32 -9.71 1.74 -0.89
CA VAL A 32 -9.13 2.94 -0.27
C VAL A 32 -8.00 2.52 0.67
N THR A 33 -6.96 3.32 0.70
CA THR A 33 -5.84 3.17 1.61
C THR A 33 -5.74 4.35 2.59
N HIS A 34 -4.68 4.39 3.40
CA HIS A 34 -4.42 5.51 4.29
C HIS A 34 -4.13 6.82 3.52
N ASP A 35 -4.24 7.94 4.23
CA ASP A 35 -3.86 9.25 3.73
C ASP A 35 -2.35 9.28 3.43
N THR A 36 -1.98 9.94 2.34
CA THR A 36 -0.57 10.01 1.94
C THR A 36 0.05 8.62 1.69
N PRO A 37 -0.53 7.83 0.75
CA PRO A 37 -0.19 6.42 0.58
C PRO A 37 1.28 6.21 0.25
N ASP A 38 1.82 5.18 0.86
CA ASP A 38 3.18 4.69 0.61
C ASP A 38 3.20 3.53 -0.41
N PRO A 39 4.36 2.97 -0.72
CA PRO A 39 4.46 1.89 -1.69
C PRO A 39 3.68 0.62 -1.33
N ASP A 40 3.61 0.23 -0.04
CA ASP A 40 2.86 -0.95 0.37
C ASP A 40 1.36 -0.75 0.16
N ALA A 41 0.83 0.39 0.59
CA ALA A 41 -0.56 0.76 0.41
C ALA A 41 -1.00 0.76 -1.07
N LEU A 42 -0.19 1.39 -1.95
CA LEU A 42 -0.47 1.46 -3.38
C LEU A 42 -0.45 0.08 -4.04
N ALA A 43 0.56 -0.73 -3.72
CA ALA A 43 0.74 -2.06 -4.30
C ALA A 43 -0.33 -3.04 -3.83
N SER A 44 -0.62 -3.06 -2.52
CA SER A 44 -1.59 -3.95 -1.91
C SER A 44 -3.00 -3.73 -2.45
N GLY A 45 -3.41 -2.46 -2.56
CA GLY A 45 -4.71 -2.14 -3.13
C GLY A 45 -4.81 -2.49 -4.61
N LYS A 46 -3.74 -2.28 -5.40
CA LYS A 46 -3.69 -2.70 -6.81
C LYS A 46 -3.72 -4.23 -6.93
N ALA A 47 -3.02 -4.94 -6.07
CA ALA A 47 -3.04 -6.40 -6.04
C ALA A 47 -4.43 -6.95 -5.68
N LEU A 48 -5.13 -6.35 -4.70
CA LEU A 48 -6.50 -6.71 -4.37
C LEU A 48 -7.45 -6.44 -5.55
N SER A 49 -7.33 -5.30 -6.24
CA SER A 49 -8.16 -5.04 -7.43
C SER A 49 -7.92 -6.09 -8.51
N THR A 50 -6.67 -6.49 -8.73
CA THR A 50 -6.31 -7.54 -9.68
C THR A 50 -6.95 -8.88 -9.33
N LEU A 51 -6.96 -9.25 -8.04
CA LEU A 51 -7.66 -10.44 -7.57
C LEU A 51 -9.16 -10.38 -7.89
N LEU A 52 -9.84 -9.30 -7.48
CA LEU A 52 -11.29 -9.13 -7.65
C LEU A 52 -11.69 -9.12 -9.12
N GLU A 53 -10.95 -8.40 -9.95
CA GLU A 53 -11.20 -8.29 -11.39
C GLU A 53 -10.90 -9.58 -12.14
N THR A 54 -9.82 -10.29 -11.79
CA THR A 54 -9.40 -11.49 -12.51
C THR A 54 -10.24 -12.70 -12.13
N ALA A 55 -10.41 -12.94 -10.82
CA ALA A 55 -11.13 -14.11 -10.32
C ALA A 55 -12.65 -14.00 -10.53
N TRP A 56 -13.22 -12.82 -10.35
CA TRP A 56 -14.68 -12.67 -10.26
C TRP A 56 -15.28 -11.61 -11.18
N LYS A 57 -14.46 -10.93 -11.99
CA LYS A 57 -14.89 -9.85 -12.88
C LYS A 57 -15.58 -8.70 -12.16
N ILE A 58 -15.22 -8.47 -10.88
CA ILE A 58 -15.73 -7.36 -10.09
C ILE A 58 -14.89 -6.12 -10.41
N PRO A 59 -15.48 -5.06 -10.97
CA PRO A 59 -14.73 -3.83 -11.26
C PRO A 59 -14.32 -3.13 -9.98
N CYS A 60 -13.15 -2.52 -9.98
CA CYS A 60 -12.60 -1.82 -8.84
C CYS A 60 -12.26 -0.36 -9.15
N ALA A 61 -12.41 0.50 -8.16
CA ALA A 61 -11.94 1.87 -8.19
C ALA A 61 -10.94 2.10 -7.06
N LEU A 62 -9.72 2.48 -7.40
CA LEU A 62 -8.64 2.73 -6.45
C LEU A 62 -8.61 4.22 -6.09
N ARG A 63 -8.75 4.56 -4.81
CA ARG A 63 -8.79 5.95 -4.33
C ARG A 63 -7.91 6.13 -3.09
N TYR A 64 -7.27 7.29 -3.01
CA TYR A 64 -6.53 7.71 -1.83
C TYR A 64 -6.90 9.15 -1.47
N THR A 65 -6.75 9.50 -0.19
CA THR A 65 -6.88 10.86 0.32
C THR A 65 -5.49 11.40 0.68
N GLY A 66 -5.40 12.71 0.88
CA GLY A 66 -4.11 13.34 1.11
C GLY A 66 -3.26 13.48 -0.17
N MET A 67 -1.94 13.37 -0.01
CA MET A 67 -0.99 13.70 -1.07
C MET A 67 0.18 12.71 -1.10
N VAL A 68 0.52 12.21 -2.28
CA VAL A 68 1.74 11.40 -2.47
C VAL A 68 2.95 12.33 -2.54
N ALA A 69 3.73 12.37 -1.46
CA ALA A 69 4.72 13.43 -1.25
C ALA A 69 6.13 13.05 -1.72
N ARG A 70 6.61 11.83 -1.45
CA ARG A 70 7.95 11.42 -1.85
C ARG A 70 8.10 11.24 -3.35
N ALA A 71 9.27 11.56 -3.89
CA ALA A 71 9.55 11.48 -5.33
C ALA A 71 9.39 10.04 -5.85
N GLU A 72 9.92 9.06 -5.14
CA GLU A 72 9.80 7.65 -5.48
C GLU A 72 8.35 7.14 -5.39
N ASN A 73 7.57 7.59 -4.39
CA ASN A 73 6.16 7.22 -4.28
C ASN A 73 5.33 7.80 -5.44
N ARG A 74 5.64 9.04 -5.88
CA ARG A 74 5.02 9.61 -7.09
C ARG A 74 5.40 8.84 -8.34
N ALA A 75 6.68 8.48 -8.49
CA ALA A 75 7.13 7.68 -9.62
C ALA A 75 6.46 6.30 -9.64
N MET A 76 6.30 5.66 -8.49
CA MET A 76 5.55 4.41 -8.37
C MET A 76 4.08 4.60 -8.78
N LEU A 77 3.42 5.65 -8.27
CA LEU A 77 2.04 5.96 -8.63
C LEU A 77 1.88 6.15 -10.14
N GLU A 78 2.79 6.89 -10.77
CA GLU A 78 2.72 7.21 -12.19
C GLU A 78 3.06 6.02 -13.10
N LYS A 79 4.05 5.20 -12.72
CA LYS A 79 4.62 4.16 -13.58
C LYS A 79 4.07 2.77 -13.31
N LEU A 80 3.82 2.43 -12.04
CA LEU A 80 3.47 1.08 -11.64
C LEU A 80 2.00 0.92 -11.24
N THR A 81 1.38 1.99 -10.73
CA THR A 81 0.00 1.94 -10.23
C THR A 81 -0.85 3.13 -10.71
N PRO A 82 -0.86 3.43 -12.02
CA PRO A 82 -1.49 4.64 -12.56
C PRO A 82 -3.02 4.65 -12.46
N GLU A 83 -3.65 3.60 -11.97
CA GLU A 83 -5.11 3.51 -11.78
C GLU A 83 -5.60 4.25 -10.54
N TRP A 84 -4.74 4.48 -9.56
CA TRP A 84 -5.07 5.24 -8.37
C TRP A 84 -5.45 6.68 -8.71
N ARG A 85 -6.48 7.19 -8.04
CA ARG A 85 -6.94 8.59 -8.19
C ARG A 85 -7.15 9.21 -6.82
N PRO A 86 -6.81 10.50 -6.64
CA PRO A 86 -7.14 11.21 -5.41
C PRO A 86 -8.65 11.36 -5.27
N ILE A 87 -9.10 11.41 -4.02
CA ILE A 87 -10.48 11.75 -3.63
C ILE A 87 -10.43 12.69 -2.44
N GLU A 88 -11.33 13.69 -2.40
CA GLU A 88 -11.35 14.65 -1.31
C GLU A 88 -11.92 14.09 -0.01
N ASN A 89 -12.92 13.23 -0.11
CA ASN A 89 -13.57 12.61 1.04
C ASN A 89 -14.33 11.33 0.64
N LEU A 90 -14.78 10.59 1.63
CA LEU A 90 -15.51 9.33 1.49
C LEU A 90 -16.98 9.46 1.96
N ASN A 91 -17.57 10.65 1.90
CA ASN A 91 -18.92 10.89 2.38
C ASN A 91 -20.00 10.27 1.48
N ASN A 92 -19.72 10.04 0.21
CA ASN A 92 -20.65 9.42 -0.73
C ASN A 92 -20.01 8.19 -1.38
N LEU A 93 -20.61 7.02 -1.12
CA LEU A 93 -20.21 5.72 -1.69
C LEU A 93 -21.24 5.18 -2.69
N GLU A 94 -22.12 6.06 -3.19
CA GLU A 94 -23.16 5.68 -4.15
C GLU A 94 -22.54 5.05 -5.40
N GLY A 95 -23.12 3.94 -5.86
CA GLY A 95 -22.62 3.18 -7.01
C GLY A 95 -21.58 2.10 -6.68
N PHE A 96 -21.09 2.02 -5.44
CA PHE A 96 -20.23 0.94 -4.99
C PHE A 96 -21.01 -0.11 -4.19
N SER A 97 -20.72 -1.39 -4.42
CA SER A 97 -21.30 -2.50 -3.65
C SER A 97 -20.57 -2.74 -2.33
N ALA A 98 -19.29 -2.38 -2.28
CA ALA A 98 -18.47 -2.53 -1.10
C ALA A 98 -17.36 -1.46 -1.06
N LEU A 99 -16.92 -1.16 0.17
CA LEU A 99 -15.72 -0.41 0.49
C LEU A 99 -14.70 -1.36 1.09
N ALA A 100 -13.50 -1.40 0.51
CA ALA A 100 -12.34 -2.10 1.04
C ALA A 100 -11.31 -1.10 1.57
N LEU A 101 -10.86 -1.29 2.80
CA LEU A 101 -9.67 -0.64 3.33
C LEU A 101 -8.47 -1.58 3.21
N VAL A 102 -7.39 -1.07 2.66
CA VAL A 102 -6.14 -1.82 2.49
C VAL A 102 -5.00 -1.01 3.07
N ASP A 103 -4.17 -1.68 3.87
CA ASP A 103 -3.04 -1.09 4.56
C ASP A 103 -3.42 0.03 5.54
N THR A 104 -4.64 -0.06 6.06
CA THR A 104 -5.21 0.81 7.10
C THR A 104 -6.47 0.19 7.68
N GLN A 105 -6.89 0.70 8.84
CA GLN A 105 -8.07 0.21 9.56
C GLN A 105 -9.07 1.33 9.83
N PRO A 106 -10.37 1.00 9.94
CA PRO A 106 -11.39 1.98 10.30
C PRO A 106 -11.16 2.51 11.72
N GLY A 107 -10.88 3.81 11.84
CA GLY A 107 -10.60 4.45 13.13
C GLY A 107 -9.11 4.54 13.50
N ALA A 108 -8.20 4.15 12.61
CA ALA A 108 -6.76 4.30 12.81
C ALA A 108 -6.30 5.78 12.86
N GLY A 109 -7.13 6.70 12.36
CA GLY A 109 -6.81 8.14 12.37
C GLY A 109 -5.89 8.59 11.23
N ASN A 110 -5.56 7.69 10.32
CA ASN A 110 -4.72 7.92 9.15
C ASN A 110 -5.46 7.74 7.82
N ASN A 111 -6.78 7.72 7.82
CA ASN A 111 -7.61 7.64 6.63
C ASN A 111 -8.85 8.52 6.78
N ALA A 112 -9.42 8.94 5.63
CA ALA A 112 -10.57 9.84 5.60
C ALA A 112 -11.93 9.13 5.78
N LEU A 113 -11.96 7.88 6.26
CA LEU A 113 -13.21 7.15 6.46
C LEU A 113 -14.06 7.78 7.59
N PRO A 114 -15.28 8.27 7.30
CA PRO A 114 -16.16 8.79 8.32
C PRO A 114 -16.51 7.74 9.39
N ALA A 115 -16.70 8.20 10.63
CA ALA A 115 -16.99 7.30 11.75
C ALA A 115 -18.32 6.54 11.62
N TYR A 116 -19.23 7.00 10.78
CA TYR A 116 -20.54 6.40 10.52
C TYR A 116 -20.55 5.41 9.33
N ILE A 117 -19.41 5.23 8.63
CA ILE A 117 -19.28 4.28 7.53
C ILE A 117 -18.39 3.13 7.99
N ASP A 118 -18.87 1.91 7.92
CA ASP A 118 -18.09 0.72 8.17
C ASP A 118 -17.67 0.07 6.82
N PRO A 119 -16.39 -0.30 6.64
CA PRO A 119 -15.93 -0.98 5.44
C PRO A 119 -16.46 -2.43 5.41
N GLN A 120 -16.67 -2.98 4.22
CA GLN A 120 -17.02 -4.38 4.05
C GLN A 120 -15.78 -5.28 4.09
N ILE A 121 -14.62 -4.76 3.67
CA ILE A 121 -13.36 -5.50 3.60
C ILE A 121 -12.28 -4.69 4.30
N VAL A 122 -11.46 -5.35 5.13
CA VAL A 122 -10.24 -4.79 5.73
C VAL A 122 -9.11 -5.80 5.56
N ILE A 123 -8.01 -5.38 4.94
CA ILE A 123 -6.76 -6.18 4.86
C ILE A 123 -5.61 -5.28 5.30
N ASP A 124 -4.93 -5.66 6.37
CA ASP A 124 -3.93 -4.79 7.01
C ASP A 124 -2.93 -5.59 7.87
N HIS A 125 -1.78 -4.98 8.16
CA HIS A 125 -0.77 -5.57 9.04
C HIS A 125 -0.44 -4.69 10.28
N HIS A 126 -1.08 -3.54 10.43
CA HIS A 126 -0.74 -2.59 11.49
C HIS A 126 -1.30 -2.93 12.87
N LEU A 127 -0.57 -2.49 13.91
CA LEU A 127 -1.00 -2.49 15.30
C LEU A 127 -1.23 -1.03 15.80
N PRO A 128 -2.12 -0.82 16.76
CA PRO A 128 -3.07 -1.78 17.37
C PRO A 128 -4.24 -2.09 16.43
N VAL A 129 -4.75 -3.31 16.51
CA VAL A 129 -5.99 -3.67 15.78
C VAL A 129 -7.14 -2.82 16.31
N GLN A 130 -7.80 -2.08 15.41
CA GLN A 130 -8.85 -1.17 15.79
C GLN A 130 -10.17 -1.91 16.04
N PRO A 131 -10.95 -1.55 17.10
CA PRO A 131 -12.21 -2.24 17.42
C PRO A 131 -13.24 -2.24 16.29
N ARG A 132 -13.23 -1.23 15.42
CA ARG A 132 -14.14 -1.14 14.27
C ARG A 132 -13.89 -2.16 13.17
N VAL A 133 -12.74 -2.83 13.16
CA VAL A 133 -12.43 -3.94 12.24
C VAL A 133 -13.45 -5.07 12.38
N GLU A 134 -13.94 -5.34 13.59
CA GLU A 134 -14.95 -6.37 13.86
C GLU A 134 -16.31 -6.13 13.15
N ARG A 135 -16.54 -4.92 12.63
CA ARG A 135 -17.78 -4.58 11.88
C ARG A 135 -17.66 -4.88 10.38
N ALA A 136 -16.46 -5.15 9.88
CA ALA A 136 -16.26 -5.55 8.49
C ALA A 136 -16.89 -6.93 8.24
N LEU A 137 -17.39 -7.13 7.01
CA LEU A 137 -17.89 -8.45 6.60
C LEU A 137 -16.75 -9.45 6.38
N TYR A 138 -15.60 -8.94 6.03
CA TYR A 138 -14.36 -9.69 5.90
C TYR A 138 -13.20 -8.85 6.45
N ALA A 139 -12.42 -9.42 7.34
CA ALA A 139 -11.22 -8.79 7.88
C ALA A 139 -10.06 -9.79 7.93
N ASP A 140 -8.92 -9.40 7.39
CA ASP A 140 -7.66 -10.12 7.51
C ASP A 140 -6.59 -9.14 8.00
N VAL A 141 -6.39 -9.10 9.32
CA VAL A 141 -5.42 -8.22 9.97
C VAL A 141 -4.36 -9.08 10.63
N ARG A 142 -3.14 -9.07 10.08
CA ARG A 142 -2.03 -9.94 10.52
C ARG A 142 -0.76 -9.13 10.84
N PRO A 143 -0.62 -8.66 12.09
CA PRO A 143 0.52 -7.83 12.51
C PRO A 143 1.88 -8.52 12.48
N GLU A 144 1.91 -9.84 12.32
CA GLU A 144 3.14 -10.61 12.14
C GLU A 144 3.75 -10.48 10.74
N ALA A 145 2.99 -10.02 9.75
CA ALA A 145 3.51 -9.73 8.42
C ALA A 145 4.25 -8.39 8.41
N GLY A 146 5.33 -8.32 7.66
CA GLY A 146 6.12 -7.09 7.50
C GLY A 146 5.51 -6.08 6.54
N ALA A 147 4.55 -6.50 5.71
CA ALA A 147 3.85 -5.67 4.75
C ALA A 147 2.49 -6.26 4.35
N THR A 148 1.51 -5.41 4.06
CA THR A 148 0.19 -5.81 3.56
C THR A 148 0.27 -6.48 2.19
N VAL A 149 1.24 -6.11 1.35
CA VAL A 149 1.55 -6.80 0.09
C VAL A 149 1.70 -8.31 0.28
N SER A 150 2.38 -8.74 1.34
CA SER A 150 2.59 -10.17 1.60
C SER A 150 1.30 -10.91 1.88
N LEU A 151 0.34 -10.23 2.53
CA LEU A 151 -0.99 -10.79 2.77
C LEU A 151 -1.75 -10.95 1.45
N VAL A 152 -1.81 -9.87 0.65
CA VAL A 152 -2.56 -9.90 -0.63
C VAL A 152 -1.91 -10.86 -1.63
N TYR A 153 -0.57 -11.02 -1.60
CA TYR A 153 0.11 -12.02 -2.41
C TYR A 153 -0.42 -13.44 -2.17
N GLN A 154 -0.69 -13.80 -0.91
CA GLN A 154 -1.20 -15.12 -0.57
C GLN A 154 -2.59 -15.42 -1.16
N TYR A 155 -3.44 -14.39 -1.30
CA TYR A 155 -4.72 -14.53 -2.01
C TYR A 155 -4.51 -14.76 -3.51
N LEU A 156 -3.60 -14.00 -4.14
CA LEU A 156 -3.25 -14.22 -5.56
C LEU A 156 -2.67 -15.61 -5.78
N GLU A 157 -1.76 -16.06 -4.89
CA GLU A 157 -1.17 -17.40 -4.93
C GLU A 157 -2.24 -18.48 -4.84
N TYR A 158 -3.15 -18.40 -3.86
CA TYR A 158 -4.23 -19.39 -3.70
C TYR A 158 -5.18 -19.39 -4.91
N ALA A 159 -5.49 -18.22 -5.46
CA ALA A 159 -6.31 -18.07 -6.65
C ALA A 159 -5.58 -18.47 -7.96
N ALA A 160 -4.33 -18.91 -7.88
CA ALA A 160 -3.46 -19.20 -9.03
C ALA A 160 -3.33 -18.04 -10.03
N ILE A 161 -3.35 -16.81 -9.54
CA ILE A 161 -3.16 -15.59 -10.33
C ILE A 161 -1.71 -15.14 -10.20
N LEU A 162 -0.97 -15.22 -11.29
CA LEU A 162 0.41 -14.74 -11.35
C LEU A 162 0.40 -13.22 -11.61
N PRO A 163 1.03 -12.41 -10.76
CA PRO A 163 1.15 -10.97 -11.02
C PRO A 163 1.92 -10.70 -12.31
N GLU A 164 1.38 -9.83 -13.16
CA GLU A 164 2.09 -9.31 -14.32
C GLU A 164 3.33 -8.52 -13.89
N PRO A 165 4.39 -8.38 -14.71
CA PRO A 165 5.66 -7.79 -14.30
C PRO A 165 5.53 -6.40 -13.65
N ILE A 166 4.63 -5.55 -14.13
CA ILE A 166 4.40 -4.21 -13.54
C ILE A 166 3.81 -4.33 -12.14
N LEU A 167 2.79 -5.17 -11.95
CA LEU A 167 2.21 -5.42 -10.63
C LEU A 167 3.23 -6.08 -9.69
N ALA A 168 3.97 -7.08 -10.19
CA ALA A 168 5.01 -7.74 -9.42
C ALA A 168 6.09 -6.75 -8.96
N THR A 169 6.47 -5.78 -9.81
CA THR A 169 7.41 -4.71 -9.46
C THR A 169 6.84 -3.78 -8.40
N ALA A 170 5.57 -3.40 -8.52
CA ALA A 170 4.90 -2.59 -7.50
C ALA A 170 4.86 -3.30 -6.14
N MET A 171 4.45 -4.57 -6.13
CA MET A 171 4.39 -5.40 -4.91
C MET A 171 5.78 -5.60 -4.31
N PHE A 172 6.79 -5.88 -5.13
CA PHE A 172 8.18 -6.02 -4.67
C PHE A 172 8.67 -4.74 -4.01
N TYR A 173 8.44 -3.59 -4.65
CA TYR A 173 8.87 -2.31 -4.11
C TYR A 173 8.12 -1.94 -2.82
N GLY A 174 6.81 -2.24 -2.72
CA GLY A 174 6.03 -2.07 -1.49
C GLY A 174 6.62 -2.87 -0.33
N LEU A 175 6.83 -4.16 -0.52
CA LEU A 175 7.43 -5.04 0.48
C LEU A 175 8.86 -4.60 0.86
N GLN A 176 9.67 -4.21 -0.13
CA GLN A 176 11.02 -3.71 0.09
C GLN A 176 11.03 -2.43 0.93
N ALA A 177 10.12 -1.50 0.66
CA ALA A 177 10.03 -0.23 1.37
C ALA A 177 9.69 -0.42 2.84
N ASP A 178 8.65 -1.18 3.16
CA ASP A 178 8.18 -1.41 4.53
C ASP A 178 9.17 -2.21 5.37
N THR A 179 9.75 -3.25 4.77
CA THR A 179 10.68 -4.13 5.47
C THR A 179 12.14 -3.67 5.38
N ARG A 180 12.43 -2.56 4.69
CA ARG A 180 13.79 -2.13 4.35
C ARG A 180 14.63 -3.26 3.74
N GLY A 181 14.07 -3.91 2.71
CA GLY A 181 14.71 -5.04 2.06
C GLY A 181 14.88 -6.24 2.97
N LEU A 182 13.87 -6.57 3.78
CA LEU A 182 13.83 -7.63 4.80
C LEU A 182 14.70 -7.39 6.04
N ALA A 183 15.27 -6.20 6.18
CA ALA A 183 16.15 -5.88 7.33
C ALA A 183 15.34 -5.46 8.59
N ARG A 184 14.05 -5.15 8.46
CA ARG A 184 13.21 -4.68 9.56
C ARG A 184 11.80 -5.28 9.49
N GLY A 185 11.36 -5.91 10.58
CA GLY A 185 9.98 -6.38 10.76
C GLY A 185 9.53 -7.50 9.81
N ALA A 186 10.42 -8.01 8.98
CA ALA A 186 10.08 -9.08 8.05
C ALA A 186 9.82 -10.42 8.76
N SER A 187 8.83 -11.14 8.27
CA SER A 187 8.45 -12.50 8.68
C SER A 187 8.88 -13.53 7.63
N PRO A 188 8.81 -14.84 7.93
CA PRO A 188 9.07 -15.88 6.93
C PRO A 188 8.17 -15.81 5.69
N ILE A 189 6.96 -15.25 5.82
CA ILE A 189 6.06 -15.01 4.69
C ILE A 189 6.68 -13.97 3.74
N ASP A 190 7.14 -12.86 4.30
CA ASP A 190 7.75 -11.75 3.54
C ASP A 190 8.99 -12.21 2.77
N GLU A 191 9.82 -13.06 3.37
CA GLU A 191 11.01 -13.62 2.71
C GLU A 191 10.65 -14.44 1.46
N VAL A 192 9.63 -15.28 1.53
CA VAL A 192 9.20 -16.09 0.39
C VAL A 192 8.53 -15.22 -0.68
N VAL A 193 7.65 -14.30 -0.28
CA VAL A 193 6.99 -13.38 -1.20
C VAL A 193 8.03 -12.51 -1.92
N TYR A 194 9.03 -11.99 -1.19
CA TYR A 194 10.11 -11.19 -1.75
C TYR A 194 10.87 -11.96 -2.85
N LEU A 195 11.26 -13.21 -2.58
CA LEU A 195 12.00 -14.04 -3.55
C LEU A 195 11.14 -14.40 -4.77
N ASN A 196 9.87 -14.68 -4.56
CA ASN A 196 8.94 -14.98 -5.65
C ASN A 196 8.75 -13.75 -6.55
N LEU A 197 8.46 -12.59 -5.96
CA LEU A 197 8.29 -11.33 -6.71
C LEU A 197 9.56 -10.93 -7.45
N LEU A 198 10.75 -11.07 -6.81
CA LEU A 198 12.05 -10.76 -7.44
C LEU A 198 12.27 -11.48 -8.77
N SER A 199 11.68 -12.67 -8.94
CA SER A 199 11.76 -13.45 -10.18
C SER A 199 10.83 -12.93 -11.30
N LEU A 200 9.86 -12.06 -10.96
CA LEU A 200 8.80 -11.57 -11.85
C LEU A 200 8.97 -10.09 -12.22
N ILE A 201 9.75 -9.32 -11.45
CA ILE A 201 9.85 -7.86 -11.62
C ILE A 201 10.40 -7.43 -12.97
N ASP A 202 9.97 -6.26 -13.41
CA ASP A 202 10.68 -5.46 -14.41
C ASP A 202 11.76 -4.62 -13.71
N ARG A 203 13.03 -5.03 -13.88
CA ARG A 203 14.17 -4.39 -13.21
C ARG A 203 14.39 -2.94 -13.63
N GLN A 204 14.04 -2.60 -14.89
CA GLN A 204 14.20 -1.22 -15.36
C GLN A 204 13.16 -0.31 -14.70
N GLN A 205 11.92 -0.77 -14.59
CA GLN A 205 10.87 -0.02 -13.88
C GLN A 205 11.20 0.17 -12.40
N LEU A 206 11.76 -0.85 -11.75
CA LEU A 206 12.20 -0.74 -10.35
C LEU A 206 13.28 0.36 -10.21
N ILE A 207 14.31 0.33 -11.05
CA ILE A 207 15.37 1.35 -11.06
C ILE A 207 14.78 2.75 -11.29
N ASP A 208 13.86 2.88 -12.23
CA ASP A 208 13.23 4.16 -12.56
C ASP A 208 12.40 4.74 -11.40
N VAL A 209 11.87 3.89 -10.53
CA VAL A 209 11.16 4.31 -9.31
C VAL A 209 12.15 4.65 -8.20
N GLU A 210 13.10 3.77 -7.90
CA GLU A 210 14.08 3.94 -6.83
C GLU A 210 15.00 5.17 -7.05
N LEU A 211 15.31 5.47 -8.32
CA LEU A 211 16.14 6.61 -8.71
C LEU A 211 15.32 7.83 -9.14
N ALA A 212 14.04 7.91 -8.76
CA ALA A 212 13.22 9.07 -9.06
C ALA A 212 13.89 10.34 -8.53
N GLY A 213 14.18 11.26 -9.45
CA GLY A 213 15.03 12.41 -9.16
C GLY A 213 14.36 13.44 -8.24
N LEU A 214 15.10 13.90 -7.26
CA LEU A 214 14.72 15.04 -6.43
C LEU A 214 14.81 16.35 -7.22
N SER A 215 13.91 17.30 -6.95
CA SER A 215 13.88 18.59 -7.64
C SER A 215 15.08 19.47 -7.25
N ARG A 216 15.43 20.44 -8.11
CA ARG A 216 16.45 21.46 -7.74
C ARG A 216 16.04 22.26 -6.52
N ASP A 217 14.76 22.46 -6.33
CA ASP A 217 14.23 23.22 -5.20
C ASP A 217 14.33 22.43 -3.89
N TYR A 218 14.24 21.10 -3.94
CA TYR A 218 14.59 20.24 -2.82
C TYR A 218 16.03 20.50 -2.35
N PHE A 219 17.01 20.48 -3.27
CA PHE A 219 18.42 20.70 -2.90
C PHE A 219 18.66 22.10 -2.35
N ARG A 220 17.95 23.13 -2.86
CA ARG A 220 18.01 24.49 -2.30
C ARG A 220 17.48 24.54 -0.87
N ALA A 221 16.33 23.96 -0.62
CA ALA A 221 15.76 23.92 0.72
C ALA A 221 16.63 23.11 1.68
N PHE A 222 17.18 21.98 1.22
CA PHE A 222 18.12 21.18 1.99
C PHE A 222 19.37 22.02 2.39
N GLN A 223 19.95 22.75 1.44
CA GLN A 223 21.07 23.65 1.71
C GLN A 223 20.71 24.71 2.75
N LEU A 224 19.56 25.35 2.62
CA LEU A 224 19.08 26.35 3.60
C LEU A 224 18.86 25.73 4.97
N GLY A 225 18.29 24.54 5.02
CA GLY A 225 18.11 23.78 6.23
C GLY A 225 19.42 23.46 6.96
N LEU A 226 20.43 23.00 6.21
CA LEU A 226 21.75 22.76 6.78
C LEU A 226 22.43 24.04 7.28
N GLN A 227 22.29 25.15 6.56
CA GLN A 227 22.84 26.46 6.95
C GLN A 227 22.15 27.03 8.20
N ALA A 228 20.86 26.77 8.38
CA ALA A 228 20.08 27.21 9.54
C ALA A 228 20.13 26.23 10.72
N ALA A 229 20.81 25.10 10.55
CA ALA A 229 20.85 24.06 11.56
C ALA A 229 21.75 24.46 12.75
N TRP A 230 21.28 24.17 13.95
CA TRP A 230 22.09 24.26 15.17
C TRP A 230 21.92 23.00 16.02
N VAL A 231 22.94 22.69 16.80
CA VAL A 231 22.95 21.53 17.70
C VAL A 231 22.68 21.99 19.13
N TYR A 232 21.75 21.34 19.78
CA TYR A 232 21.50 21.49 21.22
C TYR A 232 21.47 20.10 21.86
N GLN A 233 22.41 19.84 22.74
CA GLN A 233 22.66 18.52 23.36
C GLN A 233 22.81 17.42 22.28
N HIS A 234 21.84 16.50 22.19
CA HIS A 234 21.84 15.36 21.23
C HIS A 234 20.85 15.55 20.07
N SER A 235 20.33 16.76 19.91
CA SER A 235 19.34 17.08 18.89
C SER A 235 19.84 18.16 17.94
N VAL A 236 19.49 18.03 16.67
CA VAL A 236 19.70 19.04 15.63
C VAL A 236 18.38 19.74 15.36
N PHE A 237 18.39 21.05 15.32
CA PHE A 237 17.23 21.88 14.99
C PHE A 237 17.54 22.68 13.75
N SER A 238 16.56 22.82 12.88
CA SER A 238 16.63 23.70 11.71
C SER A 238 15.27 24.35 11.46
N TYR A 239 15.27 25.59 11.00
CA TYR A 239 14.06 26.29 10.61
C TYR A 239 14.07 26.54 9.11
N LEU A 240 13.11 25.96 8.39
CA LEU A 240 13.00 26.00 6.92
C LEU A 240 12.01 27.07 6.40
N GLY A 241 11.36 27.83 7.31
CA GLY A 241 10.30 28.74 6.92
C GLY A 241 9.03 28.04 6.44
N ILE A 242 8.32 28.66 5.52
CA ILE A 242 7.12 28.08 4.90
C ILE A 242 7.55 27.21 3.71
N ILE A 243 7.26 25.92 3.81
CA ILE A 243 7.50 24.96 2.74
C ILE A 243 6.23 24.88 1.88
N THR A 244 6.35 25.25 0.61
CA THR A 244 5.25 25.23 -0.36
C THR A 244 5.30 24.01 -1.29
N GLN A 245 6.40 23.25 -1.23
CA GLN A 245 6.60 22.07 -2.09
C GLN A 245 6.31 20.80 -1.33
N PRO A 246 5.46 19.91 -1.88
CA PRO A 246 4.96 18.72 -1.18
C PRO A 246 6.04 17.68 -0.88
N ASP A 247 7.07 17.60 -1.68
CA ASP A 247 8.18 16.65 -1.56
C ASP A 247 9.18 17.00 -0.44
N LEU A 248 9.29 18.27 -0.05
CA LEU A 248 10.27 18.69 0.95
C LEU A 248 10.07 18.11 2.35
N PRO A 249 8.86 18.12 2.93
CA PRO A 249 8.65 17.53 4.25
C PRO A 249 8.77 16.00 4.28
N ALA A 250 8.54 15.34 3.15
CA ALA A 250 8.52 13.89 3.08
C ALA A 250 9.91 13.26 2.98
N GLU A 251 10.90 14.03 2.50
CA GLU A 251 12.28 13.57 2.29
C GLU A 251 13.20 13.92 3.48
N TRP A 252 12.73 14.64 4.46
CA TRP A 252 13.45 15.05 5.66
C TRP A 252 13.04 14.19 6.85
#